data_109e34e23a101c1c0c1cc9eea47fe593
#
_entry.id   109e34e23a101c1c0c1cc9eea47fe593
#
_cell.length_a   1.000
_cell.length_b   1.000
_cell.length_c   1.000
_cell.angle_alpha   90.00
_cell.angle_beta   90.00
_cell.angle_gamma   90.00
#
_symmetry.space_group_name_H-M   'P 1'
#
loop_
_entity.id
_entity.type
_entity.pdbx_description
1 polymer ?
#
loop_
_entity_poly.entity_id
_entity_poly.type
_entity_poly.pdbx_seq_one_letter_code
_entity_poly.pdbx_strand_id
1 'polypeptide(L)'
;MNIESSIIDLGKKAKAASLEMKLCDTNQKNKALSKLIENLDKNRNGILNSNKIDLENARKKSLSNPLVNRLTLSDNSIDGLIESIKDIITIHDPIGITLEEWERPNGLKFRKISTPLGVLGAVSYTHLTLPTT
;
A
#
# COMPACT_ATOMS: atom_id res chain seq x y z
N MET A 1 21.14 15.43 8.73
CA MET A 1 21.00 14.23 7.89
C MET A 1 20.73 14.71 6.48
N ASN A 2 21.53 14.30 5.50
CA ASN A 2 21.32 14.73 4.11
C ASN A 2 20.09 14.00 3.55
N ILE A 3 19.11 14.74 3.02
CA ILE A 3 17.85 14.19 2.46
C ILE A 3 18.16 13.17 1.34
N GLU A 4 19.13 13.48 0.48
CA GLU A 4 19.55 12.61 -0.61
C GLU A 4 20.04 11.24 -0.11
N SER A 5 20.92 11.22 0.90
CA SER A 5 21.42 9.96 1.48
C SER A 5 20.29 9.15 2.14
N SER A 6 19.32 9.81 2.76
CA SER A 6 18.15 9.15 3.36
C SER A 6 17.25 8.50 2.31
N ILE A 7 17.01 9.18 1.18
CA ILE A 7 16.20 8.63 0.07
C ILE A 7 16.92 7.44 -0.58
N ILE A 8 18.25 7.54 -0.79
CA ILE A 8 19.04 6.45 -1.35
C ILE A 8 18.98 5.22 -0.41
N ASP A 9 19.15 5.41 0.89
CA ASP A 9 19.07 4.32 1.88
C ASP A 9 17.68 3.68 1.91
N LEU A 10 16.61 4.48 1.90
CA LEU A 10 15.23 4.00 1.79
C LEU A 10 15.02 3.16 0.52
N GLY A 11 15.50 3.65 -0.62
CA GLY A 11 15.43 2.92 -1.90
C GLY A 11 16.16 1.58 -1.87
N LYS A 12 17.36 1.52 -1.25
CA LYS A 12 18.11 0.27 -1.07
C LYS A 12 17.36 -0.73 -0.18
N LYS A 13 16.80 -0.27 0.94
CA LYS A 13 15.99 -1.10 1.85
C LYS A 13 14.73 -1.62 1.17
N ALA A 14 14.02 -0.75 0.45
CA ALA A 14 12.83 -1.15 -0.31
C ALA A 14 13.17 -2.19 -1.40
N LYS A 15 14.31 -2.02 -2.10
CA LYS A 15 14.78 -2.99 -3.09
C LYS A 15 15.07 -4.35 -2.46
N ALA A 16 15.79 -4.40 -1.32
CA ALA A 16 16.07 -5.64 -0.60
C ALA A 16 14.76 -6.32 -0.17
N ALA A 17 13.83 -5.59 0.47
CA ALA A 17 12.53 -6.10 0.88
C ALA A 17 11.71 -6.64 -0.31
N SER A 18 11.76 -5.99 -1.48
CA SER A 18 11.04 -6.44 -2.68
C SER A 18 11.53 -7.81 -3.19
N LEU A 19 12.80 -8.13 -3.01
CA LEU A 19 13.37 -9.44 -3.39
C LEU A 19 12.86 -10.56 -2.48
N GLU A 20 12.72 -10.29 -1.18
CA GLU A 20 12.14 -11.25 -0.23
C GLU A 20 10.63 -11.41 -0.46
N MET A 21 9.90 -10.32 -0.64
CA MET A 21 8.46 -10.34 -0.92
C MET A 21 8.10 -11.10 -2.21
N LYS A 22 8.99 -11.10 -3.19
CA LYS A 22 8.82 -11.86 -4.44
C LYS A 22 8.65 -13.37 -4.20
N LEU A 23 9.20 -13.88 -3.10
CA LEU A 23 9.17 -15.30 -2.72
C LEU A 23 7.95 -15.64 -1.84
N CYS A 24 7.20 -14.64 -1.37
CA CYS A 24 6.02 -14.87 -0.54
C CYS A 24 4.88 -15.43 -1.38
N ASP A 25 4.25 -16.48 -0.88
CA ASP A 25 3.03 -17.04 -1.45
C ASP A 25 1.78 -16.19 -1.08
N THR A 26 0.66 -16.49 -1.71
CA THR A 26 -0.62 -15.80 -1.47
C THR A 26 -1.07 -15.94 -0.02
N ASN A 27 -0.85 -17.10 0.62
CA ASN A 27 -1.24 -17.33 2.01
C ASN A 27 -0.45 -16.44 2.97
N GLN A 28 0.84 -16.26 2.73
CA GLN A 28 1.69 -15.37 3.53
C GLN A 28 1.24 -13.90 3.38
N LYS A 29 0.93 -13.47 2.16
CA LYS A 29 0.40 -12.12 1.89
C LYS A 29 -0.93 -11.90 2.60
N ASN A 30 -1.88 -12.84 2.46
CA ASN A 30 -3.20 -12.75 3.07
C ASN A 30 -3.13 -12.82 4.60
N LYS A 31 -2.22 -13.62 5.16
CA LYS A 31 -1.98 -13.65 6.61
C LYS A 31 -1.48 -12.31 7.15
N ALA A 32 -0.61 -11.63 6.42
CA ALA A 32 -0.15 -10.29 6.79
C ALA A 32 -1.29 -9.26 6.77
N LEU A 33 -2.14 -9.30 5.74
CA LEU A 33 -3.33 -8.43 5.64
C LEU A 33 -4.34 -8.72 6.75
N SER A 34 -4.60 -10.00 7.05
CA SER A 34 -5.48 -10.39 8.16
C SER A 34 -4.94 -9.89 9.50
N LYS A 35 -3.62 -9.96 9.70
CA LYS A 35 -2.99 -9.43 10.91
C LYS A 35 -3.06 -7.90 11.00
N LEU A 36 -3.02 -7.21 9.86
CA LEU A 36 -3.26 -5.76 9.81
C LEU A 36 -4.68 -5.42 10.26
N ILE A 37 -5.70 -6.15 9.81
CA ILE A 37 -7.10 -5.98 10.25
C ILE A 37 -7.20 -6.13 11.77
N GLU A 38 -6.67 -7.22 12.34
CA GLU A 38 -6.68 -7.43 13.79
C GLU A 38 -6.01 -6.27 14.55
N ASN A 39 -4.87 -5.78 14.05
CA ASN A 39 -4.14 -4.69 14.68
C ASN A 39 -4.88 -3.36 14.57
N LEU A 40 -5.53 -3.07 13.46
CA LEU A 40 -6.36 -1.86 13.29
C LEU A 40 -7.52 -1.86 14.29
N ASP A 41 -8.23 -2.96 14.39
CA ASP A 41 -9.36 -3.09 15.31
C ASP A 41 -8.92 -3.00 16.77
N LYS A 42 -7.88 -3.74 17.15
CA LYS A 42 -7.32 -3.74 18.50
C LYS A 42 -6.82 -2.36 18.93
N ASN A 43 -6.21 -1.60 18.03
CA ASN A 43 -5.64 -0.29 18.33
C ASN A 43 -6.56 0.88 17.96
N ARG A 44 -7.81 0.63 17.60
CA ARG A 44 -8.81 1.61 17.16
C ARG A 44 -8.84 2.84 18.04
N ASN A 45 -9.03 2.66 19.34
CA ASN A 45 -9.09 3.76 20.29
C ASN A 45 -7.79 4.58 20.36
N GLY A 46 -6.65 3.93 20.24
CA GLY A 46 -5.34 4.59 20.20
C GLY A 46 -5.20 5.46 18.96
N ILE A 47 -5.59 4.94 17.80
CA ILE A 47 -5.58 5.67 16.53
C ILE A 47 -6.49 6.89 16.59
N LEU A 48 -7.73 6.72 17.05
CA LEU A 48 -8.70 7.82 17.16
C LEU A 48 -8.26 8.89 18.16
N ASN A 49 -7.67 8.50 19.30
CA ASN A 49 -7.16 9.45 20.27
C ASN A 49 -5.95 10.25 19.72
N SER A 50 -5.03 9.59 19.00
CA SER A 50 -3.94 10.29 18.33
C SER A 50 -4.47 11.27 17.28
N ASN A 51 -5.48 10.86 16.50
CA ASN A 51 -6.13 11.74 15.52
C ASN A 51 -6.80 12.97 16.13
N LYS A 52 -7.40 12.86 17.34
CA LYS A 52 -7.93 14.02 18.06
C LYS A 52 -6.86 15.06 18.33
N ILE A 53 -5.67 14.63 18.76
CA ILE A 53 -4.52 15.53 18.98
C ILE A 53 -4.09 16.21 17.67
N ASP A 54 -4.06 15.44 16.57
CA ASP A 54 -3.73 15.99 15.24
C ASP A 54 -4.74 17.06 14.81
N LEU A 55 -6.04 16.82 15.03
CA LEU A 55 -7.10 17.78 14.73
C LEU A 55 -7.01 19.05 15.57
N GLU A 56 -6.66 18.95 16.85
CA GLU A 56 -6.41 20.11 17.71
C GLU A 56 -5.22 20.94 17.19
N ASN A 57 -4.14 20.26 16.80
CA ASN A 57 -2.97 20.91 16.23
C ASN A 57 -3.26 21.56 14.88
N ALA A 58 -4.07 20.91 14.03
CA ALA A 58 -4.53 21.45 12.76
C ALA A 58 -5.34 22.75 12.94
N ARG A 59 -6.26 22.78 13.93
CA ARG A 59 -7.04 23.97 14.28
C ARG A 59 -6.15 25.11 14.80
N LYS A 60 -5.19 24.79 15.68
CA LYS A 60 -4.21 25.79 16.17
C LYS A 60 -3.38 26.39 15.05
N LYS A 61 -3.08 25.63 14.01
CA LYS A 61 -2.38 26.08 12.80
C LYS A 61 -3.30 26.72 11.75
N SER A 62 -4.58 26.93 12.05
CA SER A 62 -5.56 27.52 11.16
C SER A 62 -5.65 26.83 9.79
N LEU A 63 -5.54 25.50 9.75
CA LEU A 63 -5.75 24.73 8.52
C LEU A 63 -7.17 24.94 8.00
N SER A 64 -7.32 24.98 6.67
CA SER A 64 -8.62 25.13 6.03
C SER A 64 -9.55 23.93 6.33
N ASN A 65 -10.86 24.17 6.36
CA ASN A 65 -11.86 23.14 6.62
C ASN A 65 -11.72 21.90 5.72
N PRO A 66 -11.46 22.00 4.40
CA PRO A 66 -11.24 20.84 3.55
C PRO A 66 -10.05 19.97 3.99
N LEU A 67 -8.96 20.59 4.48
CA LEU A 67 -7.81 19.86 4.99
C LEU A 67 -8.11 19.18 6.33
N VAL A 68 -8.82 19.87 7.22
CA VAL A 68 -9.26 19.30 8.51
C VAL A 68 -10.19 18.10 8.27
N ASN A 69 -11.14 18.22 7.33
CA ASN A 69 -12.05 17.12 6.98
C ASN A 69 -11.31 15.88 6.44
N ARG A 70 -10.27 16.09 5.62
CA ARG A 70 -9.42 14.99 5.11
C ARG A 70 -8.57 14.34 6.21
N LEU A 71 -8.20 15.10 7.23
CA LEU A 71 -7.44 14.61 8.37
C LEU A 71 -8.31 13.82 9.34
N THR A 72 -9.62 14.07 9.38
CA THR A 72 -10.53 13.51 10.36
C THR A 72 -10.74 12.01 10.15
N LEU A 73 -10.43 11.22 11.18
CA LEU A 73 -10.78 9.80 11.26
C LEU A 73 -11.94 9.60 12.24
N SER A 74 -12.82 8.67 11.89
CA SER A 74 -13.94 8.20 12.71
C SER A 74 -13.90 6.68 12.80
N ASP A 75 -14.74 6.10 13.65
CA ASP A 75 -14.93 4.64 13.69
C ASP A 75 -15.30 4.10 12.31
N ASN A 76 -16.22 4.77 11.61
CA ASN A 76 -16.60 4.40 10.25
C ASN A 76 -15.42 4.46 9.26
N SER A 77 -14.48 5.39 9.46
CA SER A 77 -13.29 5.46 8.62
C SER A 77 -12.39 4.22 8.82
N ILE A 78 -12.26 3.76 10.06
CA ILE A 78 -11.49 2.54 10.36
C ILE A 78 -12.22 1.31 9.84
N ASP A 79 -13.53 1.24 10.00
CA ASP A 79 -14.35 0.14 9.44
C ASP A 79 -14.23 0.07 7.92
N GLY A 80 -14.33 1.20 7.24
CA GLY A 80 -14.12 1.28 5.78
C GLY A 80 -12.72 0.83 5.34
N LEU A 81 -11.69 1.15 6.13
CA LEU A 81 -10.33 0.68 5.89
C LEU A 81 -10.22 -0.85 6.06
N ILE A 82 -10.83 -1.39 7.11
CA ILE A 82 -10.87 -2.84 7.37
C ILE A 82 -11.59 -3.56 6.22
N GLU A 83 -12.75 -3.08 5.78
CA GLU A 83 -13.47 -3.66 4.65
C GLU A 83 -12.62 -3.61 3.37
N SER A 84 -11.97 -2.49 3.07
CA SER A 84 -11.08 -2.38 1.91
C SER A 84 -9.93 -3.40 1.94
N ILE A 85 -9.38 -3.70 3.13
CA ILE A 85 -8.35 -4.73 3.28
C ILE A 85 -8.93 -6.14 3.08
N LYS A 86 -10.15 -6.39 3.56
CA LYS A 86 -10.85 -7.66 3.30
C LYS A 86 -11.08 -7.87 1.80
N ASP A 87 -11.52 -6.83 1.10
CA ASP A 87 -11.69 -6.88 -0.35
C ASP A 87 -10.38 -7.24 -1.06
N ILE A 88 -9.25 -6.65 -0.65
CA ILE A 88 -7.93 -6.98 -1.20
C ILE A 88 -7.59 -8.46 -1.00
N ILE A 89 -7.94 -9.06 0.16
CA ILE A 89 -7.69 -10.48 0.44
C ILE A 89 -8.48 -11.40 -0.53
N THR A 90 -9.62 -10.94 -1.04
CA THR A 90 -10.44 -11.71 -2.00
C THR A 90 -9.90 -11.64 -3.43
N ILE A 91 -9.05 -10.67 -3.74
CA ILE A 91 -8.47 -10.51 -5.07
C ILE A 91 -7.52 -11.68 -5.35
N HIS A 92 -7.70 -12.31 -6.51
CA HIS A 92 -6.80 -13.35 -6.96
C HIS A 92 -5.38 -12.79 -7.13
N ASP A 93 -4.39 -13.47 -6.53
CA ASP A 93 -2.98 -13.05 -6.64
C ASP A 93 -2.52 -13.15 -8.10
N PRO A 94 -2.16 -12.03 -8.74
CA PRO A 94 -1.79 -12.04 -10.15
C PRO A 94 -0.37 -12.58 -10.41
N ILE A 95 0.40 -12.91 -9.37
CA ILE A 95 1.80 -13.30 -9.51
C ILE A 95 1.92 -14.79 -9.85
N GLY A 96 2.77 -15.10 -10.83
CA GLY A 96 3.04 -16.47 -11.25
C GLY A 96 1.98 -17.08 -12.17
N ILE A 97 0.99 -16.30 -12.62
CA ILE A 97 -0.03 -16.76 -13.57
C ILE A 97 0.59 -16.91 -14.95
N THR A 98 0.34 -18.03 -15.59
CA THR A 98 0.65 -18.22 -17.01
C THR A 98 -0.37 -17.46 -17.86
N LEU A 99 0.06 -16.39 -18.52
CA LEU A 99 -0.77 -15.56 -19.39
C LEU A 99 -0.93 -16.15 -20.77
N GLU A 100 0.14 -16.76 -21.28
CA GLU A 100 0.18 -17.39 -22.60
C GLU A 100 1.13 -18.61 -22.55
N GLU A 101 0.82 -19.64 -23.34
CA GLU A 101 1.69 -20.79 -23.54
C GLU A 101 1.65 -21.18 -25.02
N TRP A 102 2.82 -21.47 -25.60
CA TRP A 102 2.93 -21.91 -26.98
C TRP A 102 4.14 -22.80 -27.21
N GLU A 103 4.08 -23.63 -28.24
CA GLU A 103 5.15 -24.51 -28.66
C GLU A 103 5.64 -24.15 -30.06
N ARG A 104 6.93 -24.23 -30.28
CA ARG A 104 7.55 -24.03 -31.58
C ARG A 104 7.72 -25.38 -32.30
N PRO A 105 7.85 -25.40 -33.67
CA PRO A 105 8.02 -26.64 -34.42
C PRO A 105 9.23 -27.49 -34.02
N ASN A 106 10.21 -26.89 -33.36
CA ASN A 106 11.39 -27.60 -32.81
C ASN A 106 11.18 -28.21 -31.41
N GLY A 107 9.93 -28.20 -30.90
CA GLY A 107 9.57 -28.76 -29.60
C GLY A 107 9.84 -27.86 -28.39
N LEU A 108 10.32 -26.63 -28.57
CA LEU A 108 10.52 -25.66 -27.47
C LEU A 108 9.18 -25.13 -26.98
N LYS A 109 8.95 -25.26 -25.67
CA LYS A 109 7.77 -24.72 -24.98
C LYS A 109 8.09 -23.39 -24.31
N PHE A 110 7.24 -22.41 -24.55
CA PHE A 110 7.34 -21.07 -23.99
C PHE A 110 6.13 -20.77 -23.11
N ARG A 111 6.37 -20.09 -22.00
CA ARG A 111 5.31 -19.57 -21.12
C ARG A 111 5.58 -18.11 -20.80
N LYS A 112 4.57 -17.27 -20.96
CA LYS A 112 4.55 -15.90 -20.50
C LYS A 112 3.93 -15.86 -19.10
N ILE A 113 4.71 -15.52 -18.11
CA ILE A 113 4.30 -15.56 -16.70
C ILE A 113 4.29 -14.13 -16.13
N SER A 114 3.26 -13.79 -15.36
CA SER A 114 3.19 -12.53 -14.62
C SER A 114 4.23 -12.49 -13.50
N THR A 115 4.91 -11.36 -13.34
CA THR A 115 5.96 -11.16 -12.32
C THR A 115 5.69 -9.88 -11.52
N PRO A 116 6.20 -9.78 -10.27
CA PRO A 116 6.07 -8.56 -9.49
C PRO A 116 6.72 -7.35 -10.18
N LEU A 117 6.08 -6.17 -10.09
CA LEU A 117 6.66 -4.91 -10.59
C LEU A 117 7.93 -4.48 -9.85
N GLY A 118 8.07 -4.91 -8.59
CA GLY A 118 9.16 -4.50 -7.72
C GLY A 118 8.78 -3.30 -6.85
N VAL A 119 9.70 -2.33 -6.70
CA VAL A 119 9.48 -1.14 -5.89
C VAL A 119 8.81 -0.05 -6.70
N LEU A 120 7.71 0.50 -6.16
CA LEU A 120 7.02 1.66 -6.70
C LEU A 120 7.21 2.84 -5.75
N GLY A 121 7.54 4.00 -6.32
CA GLY A 121 7.53 5.27 -5.60
C GLY A 121 6.24 6.01 -5.89
N ALA A 122 5.43 6.28 -4.85
CA ALA A 122 4.25 7.12 -4.97
C ALA A 122 4.45 8.41 -4.18
N VAL A 123 4.22 9.55 -4.81
CA VAL A 123 4.31 10.86 -4.18
C VAL A 123 2.93 11.50 -4.20
N SER A 124 2.46 11.96 -3.02
CA SER A 124 1.22 12.72 -2.89
C SER A 124 1.54 14.07 -2.25
N TYR A 125 1.13 15.16 -2.90
CA TYR A 125 1.25 16.52 -2.37
C TYR A 125 0.04 17.37 -2.78
N THR A 126 -0.17 18.46 -2.05
CA THR A 126 -1.39 19.29 -2.15
C THR A 126 -1.59 20.02 -3.48
N HIS A 127 -0.60 20.02 -4.38
CA HIS A 127 -0.60 20.70 -5.67
C HIS A 127 -0.48 19.76 -6.87
N LEU A 128 -0.98 18.54 -6.75
CA LEU A 128 -1.03 17.61 -7.87
C LEU A 128 -2.10 18.10 -8.86
N THR A 129 -1.71 18.99 -9.76
CA THR A 129 -2.47 19.25 -10.98
C THR A 129 -2.10 18.15 -11.97
N LEU A 130 -3.03 17.25 -12.25
CA LEU A 130 -2.88 16.34 -13.38
C LEU A 130 -2.79 17.20 -14.64
N PRO A 131 -1.81 16.99 -15.53
CA PRO A 131 -1.84 17.63 -16.85
C PRO A 131 -3.10 17.14 -17.55
N THR A 132 -4.04 18.03 -17.77
CA THR A 132 -5.16 17.80 -18.66
C THR A 132 -4.63 17.91 -20.10
N THR A 133 -4.42 16.79 -20.76
CA THR A 133 -4.25 16.71 -22.19
C THR A 133 -5.60 16.75 -22.88
#